data_0b303d500a0973aacedb93ee6f2637bd
#
_entry.id   0b303d500a0973aacedb93ee6f2637bd
#
_cell.length_a   1.000
_cell.length_b   1.000
_cell.length_c   1.000
_cell.angle_alpha   90.00
_cell.angle_beta   90.00
_cell.angle_gamma   90.00
#
_symmetry.space_group_name_H-M   'P 1'
#
loop_
_entity.id
_entity.type
_entity.pdbx_description
1 polymer ?
#
loop_
_entity_poly.entity_id
_entity_poly.type
_entity_poly.pdbx_seq_one_letter_code
_entity_poly.pdbx_strand_id
1 'polypeptide(L)'
;MSQKYKSFEEFWPIYLRAHQKPATRFCHYVATVVGMGCALGSVVFGVWWLVLLGIFLGYGIAVASHPLIEGNKALVGSHVVWAALSDLKMFVLAARGRLQAELVKHGINEG
;
A
#
# COMPACT_ATOMS: atom_id res chain seq x y z
N MET A 1 21.16 3.84 2.31
CA MET A 1 20.91 3.84 2.85
C MET A 1 20.13 3.35 3.37
N SER A 2 19.94 2.99 3.65
CA SER A 2 19.24 2.42 4.09
C SER A 2 18.74 2.45 5.23
N GLN A 3 18.15 2.75 5.64
CA GLN A 3 17.76 2.78 6.64
C GLN A 3 17.16 1.95 7.14
N LYS A 4 17.00 1.93 7.96
CA LYS A 4 16.75 0.94 8.45
C LYS A 4 15.90 0.99 9.55
N TYR A 5 14.69 0.41 9.40
CA TYR A 5 13.70 0.32 10.44
C TYR A 5 13.90 -1.03 11.11
N LYS A 6 13.89 -1.07 12.44
CA LYS A 6 14.22 -2.29 13.16
C LYS A 6 13.04 -3.24 13.28
N SER A 7 11.81 -2.74 13.10
CA SER A 7 10.64 -3.56 13.24
C SER A 7 9.52 -3.02 12.38
N PHE A 8 8.50 -3.84 12.14
CA PHE A 8 7.33 -3.39 11.43
C PHE A 8 6.62 -2.26 12.19
N GLU A 9 6.62 -2.34 13.50
CA GLU A 9 5.99 -1.29 14.31
C GLU A 9 6.66 0.06 14.11
N GLU A 10 7.96 0.06 13.90
CA GLU A 10 8.69 1.28 13.62
C GLU A 10 8.40 1.78 12.21
N PHE A 11 8.26 0.86 11.27
CA PHE A 11 8.00 1.17 9.87
C PHE A 11 6.59 1.71 9.65
N TRP A 12 5.61 1.19 10.36
CA TRP A 12 4.20 1.49 10.12
C TRP A 12 3.86 2.98 10.16
N PRO A 13 4.27 3.75 11.19
CA PRO A 13 3.96 5.19 11.18
C PRO A 13 4.64 5.92 10.01
N ILE A 14 5.83 5.48 9.62
CA ILE A 14 6.54 6.10 8.52
C ILE A 14 5.80 5.83 7.22
N TYR A 15 5.29 4.61 7.05
CA TYR A 15 4.46 4.26 5.91
C TYR A 15 3.23 5.16 5.85
N LEU A 16 2.55 5.35 6.97
CA LEU A 16 1.35 6.20 6.99
C LEU A 16 1.68 7.64 6.61
N ARG A 17 2.80 8.17 7.09
CA ARG A 17 3.20 9.52 6.74
C ARG A 17 3.49 9.67 5.26
N ALA A 18 3.96 8.61 4.63
CA ALA A 18 4.22 8.62 3.19
C ALA A 18 2.92 8.54 2.38
N HIS A 19 1.77 8.32 3.05
CA HIS A 19 0.47 8.20 2.40
C HIS A 19 -0.53 9.14 3.06
N GLN A 20 -0.15 10.40 3.25
CA GLN A 20 -1.00 11.35 3.95
C GLN A 20 -2.25 11.75 3.18
N LYS A 21 -2.14 11.82 1.86
CA LYS A 21 -3.28 12.28 1.06
C LYS A 21 -4.27 11.15 0.86
N PRO A 22 -5.56 11.42 1.05
CA PRO A 22 -6.58 10.39 0.82
C PRO A 22 -6.55 9.84 -0.60
N ALA A 23 -6.22 10.68 -1.59
CA ALA A 23 -6.16 10.20 -2.98
C ALA A 23 -5.06 9.17 -3.18
N THR A 24 -3.91 9.36 -2.52
CA THR A 24 -2.83 8.39 -2.58
C THR A 24 -3.29 7.05 -1.99
N ARG A 25 -3.93 7.13 -0.82
CA ARG A 25 -4.44 5.92 -0.17
C ARG A 25 -5.47 5.22 -1.03
N PHE A 26 -6.34 6.00 -1.69
CA PHE A 26 -7.34 5.42 -2.58
C PHE A 26 -6.67 4.63 -3.72
N CYS A 27 -5.62 5.18 -4.30
CA CYS A 27 -4.88 4.47 -5.34
C CYS A 27 -4.32 3.14 -4.83
N HIS A 28 -3.84 3.13 -3.59
CA HIS A 28 -3.36 1.88 -3.00
C HIS A 28 -4.48 0.88 -2.77
N TYR A 29 -5.68 1.36 -2.44
CA TYR A 29 -6.82 0.45 -2.32
C TYR A 29 -7.18 -0.15 -3.67
N VAL A 30 -7.19 0.67 -4.71
CA VAL A 30 -7.44 0.18 -6.07
C VAL A 30 -6.39 -0.85 -6.46
N ALA A 31 -5.13 -0.55 -6.17
CA ALA A 31 -4.03 -1.47 -6.47
C ALA A 31 -4.21 -2.80 -5.76
N THR A 32 -4.63 -2.77 -4.50
CA THR A 32 -4.86 -3.99 -3.73
C THR A 32 -6.00 -4.81 -4.34
N VAL A 33 -7.10 -4.16 -4.68
CA VAL A 33 -8.25 -4.84 -5.27
C VAL A 33 -7.88 -5.44 -6.61
N VAL A 34 -7.15 -4.71 -7.44
CA VAL A 34 -6.70 -5.22 -8.74
C VAL A 34 -5.81 -6.44 -8.55
N GLY A 35 -4.84 -6.34 -7.63
CA GLY A 35 -3.91 -7.45 -7.38
C GLY A 35 -4.64 -8.69 -6.87
N MET A 36 -5.52 -8.49 -5.90
CA MET A 36 -6.27 -9.61 -5.33
C MET A 36 -7.25 -10.21 -6.31
N GLY A 37 -7.90 -9.37 -7.11
CA GLY A 37 -8.82 -9.84 -8.14
C GLY A 37 -8.12 -10.68 -9.18
N CYS A 38 -6.93 -10.25 -9.61
CA CYS A 38 -6.15 -11.01 -10.57
C CYS A 38 -5.67 -12.34 -9.97
N ALA A 39 -5.28 -12.32 -8.68
CA ALA A 39 -4.86 -13.55 -8.03
C ALA A 39 -6.00 -14.54 -7.93
N LEU A 40 -7.18 -14.07 -7.56
CA LEU A 40 -8.36 -14.92 -7.49
C LEU A 40 -8.72 -15.46 -8.86
N GLY A 41 -8.70 -14.58 -9.88
CA GLY A 41 -8.99 -15.01 -11.24
C GLY A 41 -8.02 -16.05 -11.74
N SER A 42 -6.75 -15.93 -11.33
CA SER A 42 -5.73 -16.92 -11.68
C SER A 42 -6.15 -18.32 -11.20
N VAL A 43 -6.64 -18.39 -9.97
CA VAL A 43 -7.08 -19.67 -9.40
C VAL A 43 -8.38 -20.14 -10.03
N VAL A 44 -9.37 -19.26 -10.13
CA VAL A 44 -10.71 -19.63 -10.61
C VAL A 44 -10.69 -20.07 -12.06
N PHE A 45 -9.93 -19.37 -12.89
CA PHE A 45 -9.93 -19.65 -14.34
C PHE A 45 -8.74 -20.49 -14.79
N GLY A 46 -7.83 -20.84 -13.86
CA GLY A 46 -6.67 -21.61 -14.21
C GLY A 46 -5.68 -20.90 -15.13
N VAL A 47 -5.63 -19.56 -15.02
CA VAL A 47 -4.75 -18.75 -15.85
C VAL A 47 -3.65 -18.19 -14.96
N TRP A 48 -2.53 -18.91 -14.88
CA TRP A 48 -1.49 -18.63 -13.89
C TRP A 48 -0.86 -17.24 -14.05
N TRP A 49 -0.76 -16.75 -15.28
CA TRP A 49 -0.07 -15.48 -15.50
C TRP A 49 -0.89 -14.27 -15.02
N LEU A 50 -2.16 -14.46 -14.68
CA LEU A 50 -2.96 -13.37 -14.11
C LEU A 50 -2.38 -12.87 -12.79
N VAL A 51 -1.74 -13.77 -12.02
CA VAL A 51 -1.09 -13.35 -10.79
C VAL A 51 0.01 -12.32 -11.09
N LEU A 52 0.80 -12.59 -12.14
CA LEU A 52 1.88 -11.69 -12.51
C LEU A 52 1.34 -10.34 -13.01
N LEU A 53 0.26 -10.41 -13.80
CA LEU A 53 -0.38 -9.18 -14.27
C LEU A 53 -0.89 -8.34 -13.10
N GLY A 54 -1.50 -8.99 -12.12
CA GLY A 54 -2.00 -8.30 -10.93
C GLY A 54 -0.90 -7.63 -10.14
N ILE A 55 0.22 -8.32 -9.98
CA ILE A 55 1.38 -7.73 -9.29
C ILE A 55 1.88 -6.52 -10.05
N PHE A 56 2.04 -6.66 -11.37
CA PHE A 56 2.54 -5.56 -12.20
C PHE A 56 1.62 -4.35 -12.14
N LEU A 57 0.32 -4.55 -12.34
CA LEU A 57 -0.64 -3.46 -12.34
C LEU A 57 -0.76 -2.83 -10.96
N GLY A 58 -0.89 -3.65 -9.93
CA GLY A 58 -1.04 -3.15 -8.57
C GLY A 58 0.19 -2.37 -8.12
N TYR A 59 1.35 -2.94 -8.34
CA TYR A 59 2.60 -2.28 -7.96
C TYR A 59 2.77 -0.98 -8.74
N GLY A 60 2.46 -1.00 -10.04
CA GLY A 60 2.58 0.19 -10.88
C GLY A 60 1.68 1.31 -10.40
N ILE A 61 0.42 0.99 -10.09
CA ILE A 61 -0.51 2.00 -9.57
C ILE A 61 0.00 2.58 -8.26
N ALA A 62 0.42 1.71 -7.35
CA ALA A 62 0.86 2.16 -6.04
C ALA A 62 2.10 3.04 -6.15
N VAL A 63 3.10 2.60 -6.90
CA VAL A 63 4.35 3.34 -7.04
C VAL A 63 4.11 4.69 -7.72
N ALA A 64 3.29 4.69 -8.77
CA ALA A 64 3.04 5.92 -9.52
C ALA A 64 2.27 6.96 -8.69
N SER A 65 1.44 6.52 -7.74
CA SER A 65 0.65 7.45 -6.93
C SER A 65 1.54 8.36 -6.09
N HIS A 66 2.74 7.91 -5.74
CA HIS A 66 3.61 8.71 -4.89
C HIS A 66 4.11 9.97 -5.57
N PRO A 67 4.81 9.91 -6.71
CA PRO A 67 5.26 11.16 -7.32
C PRO A 67 4.14 11.97 -7.93
N LEU A 68 3.06 11.31 -8.41
CA LEU A 68 1.99 12.02 -9.12
C LEU A 68 0.98 12.67 -8.19
N ILE A 69 0.73 12.10 -7.03
CA ILE A 69 -0.29 12.60 -6.12
C ILE A 69 0.31 13.09 -4.81
N GLU A 70 1.06 12.21 -4.14
CA GLU A 70 1.60 12.53 -2.83
C GLU A 70 2.75 13.52 -2.92
N GLY A 71 3.52 13.46 -3.99
CA GLY A 71 4.66 14.31 -4.17
C GLY A 71 5.93 13.78 -3.50
N ASN A 72 5.99 12.48 -3.28
CA ASN A 72 7.17 11.86 -2.68
C ASN A 72 7.55 10.62 -3.47
N LYS A 73 8.50 9.87 -2.94
CA LYS A 73 8.90 8.61 -3.53
C LYS A 73 8.25 7.47 -2.79
N ALA A 74 7.93 6.41 -3.53
CA ALA A 74 7.40 5.20 -2.93
C ALA A 74 8.46 4.57 -2.01
N LEU A 75 7.99 3.93 -0.93
CA LEU A 75 8.86 3.22 -0.01
C LEU A 75 9.13 1.83 -0.57
N VAL A 76 10.08 1.75 -1.50
CA VAL A 76 10.45 0.51 -2.14
C VAL A 76 11.87 0.13 -1.74
N GLY A 77 12.36 -0.96 -2.24
CA GLY A 77 13.72 -1.39 -1.97
C GLY A 77 13.79 -2.31 -0.77
N SER A 78 14.54 -1.94 0.26
CA SER A 78 14.88 -2.88 1.32
C SER A 78 13.69 -3.35 2.16
N HIS A 79 12.56 -2.64 2.14
CA HIS A 79 11.43 -3.01 2.99
C HIS A 79 10.17 -3.30 2.18
N VAL A 80 10.35 -3.94 1.03
CA VAL A 80 9.24 -4.26 0.13
C VAL A 80 8.17 -5.12 0.81
N VAL A 81 8.59 -6.12 1.60
CA VAL A 81 7.64 -6.99 2.28
C VAL A 81 6.84 -6.20 3.31
N TRP A 82 7.52 -5.35 4.08
CA TRP A 82 6.83 -4.52 5.07
C TRP A 82 5.89 -3.54 4.40
N ALA A 83 6.27 -3.00 3.24
CA ALA A 83 5.40 -2.10 2.49
C ALA A 83 4.14 -2.83 2.03
N ALA A 84 4.29 -4.06 1.54
CA ALA A 84 3.14 -4.86 1.10
C ALA A 84 2.22 -5.18 2.27
N LEU A 85 2.79 -5.54 3.43
CA LEU A 85 2.00 -5.81 4.62
C LEU A 85 1.29 -4.54 5.09
N SER A 86 1.96 -3.39 4.98
CA SER A 86 1.37 -2.12 5.35
C SER A 86 0.21 -1.77 4.42
N ASP A 87 0.34 -2.05 3.13
CA ASP A 87 -0.76 -1.84 2.19
C ASP A 87 -2.00 -2.64 2.61
N LEU A 88 -1.80 -3.90 2.96
CA LEU A 88 -2.91 -4.74 3.41
C LEU A 88 -3.48 -4.23 4.73
N LYS A 89 -2.63 -3.87 5.66
CA LYS A 89 -3.10 -3.35 6.94
C LYS A 89 -3.90 -2.07 6.76
N MET A 90 -3.40 -1.15 5.91
CA MET A 90 -4.11 0.09 5.63
C MET A 90 -5.47 -0.20 5.00
N PHE A 91 -5.50 -1.13 4.05
CA PHE A 91 -6.74 -1.50 3.37
C PHE A 91 -7.77 -2.05 4.36
N VAL A 92 -7.34 -2.98 5.23
CA VAL A 92 -8.23 -3.59 6.21
C VAL A 92 -8.73 -2.56 7.20
N LEU A 93 -7.85 -1.68 7.68
CA LEU A 93 -8.27 -0.64 8.63
C LEU A 93 -9.28 0.32 7.99
N ALA A 94 -9.05 0.68 6.73
CA ALA A 94 -9.98 1.55 6.02
C ALA A 94 -11.34 0.87 5.84
N ALA A 95 -11.32 -0.41 5.47
CA ALA A 95 -12.55 -1.17 5.27
C ALA A 95 -13.34 -1.32 6.57
N ARG A 96 -12.65 -1.36 7.70
CA ARG A 96 -13.29 -1.49 9.00
C ARG A 96 -13.63 -0.15 9.65
N GLY A 97 -13.33 0.95 8.96
CA GLY A 97 -13.60 2.28 9.48
C GLY A 97 -12.68 2.69 10.61
N ARG A 98 -11.50 2.11 10.71
CA ARG A 98 -10.57 2.37 11.80
C ARG A 98 -9.32 3.11 11.40
N LEU A 99 -9.17 3.39 10.10
CA LEU A 99 -7.94 4.03 9.64
C LEU A 99 -7.80 5.45 10.21
N GLN A 100 -8.89 6.20 10.28
CA GLN A 100 -8.83 7.56 10.79
C GLN A 100 -8.27 7.60 12.21
N ALA A 101 -8.71 6.68 13.06
CA ALA A 101 -8.19 6.60 14.43
C ALA A 101 -6.70 6.31 14.44
N GLU A 102 -6.26 5.48 13.52
CA GLU A 102 -4.85 5.14 13.43
C GLU A 102 -4.02 6.35 13.01
N LEU A 103 -4.53 7.12 12.05
CA LEU A 103 -3.84 8.34 11.61
C LEU A 103 -3.71 9.33 12.76
N VAL A 104 -4.79 9.53 13.50
CA VAL A 104 -4.78 10.43 14.65
C VAL A 104 -3.80 9.94 15.71
N LYS A 105 -3.78 8.63 15.95
CA LYS A 105 -2.90 8.05 16.94
C LYS A 105 -1.43 8.36 16.65
N HIS A 106 -1.06 8.43 15.38
CA HIS A 106 0.32 8.70 15.00
C HIS A 106 0.55 10.16 14.61
N GLY A 107 -0.42 11.03 14.84
CA GLY A 107 -0.25 12.45 14.60
C GLY A 107 -0.13 12.84 13.14
N ILE A 108 -0.81 12.13 12.26
CA ILE A 108 -0.70 12.35 10.83
C ILE A 108 -1.88 13.15 10.33
N ASN A 109 -1.57 14.25 9.66
CA ASN A 109 -2.58 15.10 9.03
C ASN A 109 -2.83 14.63 7.62
N GLU A 110 -4.08 14.74 7.19
CA GLU A 110 -4.41 14.35 5.83
C GLU A 110 -4.17 15.44 4.81
N GLY A 111 -3.76 16.53 5.25
CA GLY A 111 -3.37 17.68 4.47
C GLY A 111 -3.66 17.67 3.02
#